data_4ecb020f74d090255ed7f5dba87acac1
#
_entry.id   4ecb020f74d090255ed7f5dba87acac1
#
_cell.length_a   1.000
_cell.length_b   1.000
_cell.length_c   1.000
_cell.angle_alpha   90.00
_cell.angle_beta   90.00
_cell.angle_gamma   90.00
#
_symmetry.space_group_name_H-M   'P 1'
#
loop_
_entity.id
_entity.type
_entity.pdbx_description
1 polymer ?
#
loop_
_entity_poly.entity_id
_entity_poly.type
_entity_poly.pdbx_seq_one_letter_code
_entity_poly.pdbx_strand_id
1 'polypeptide(L)'
;MPLLPRKMKRSKLVLAALAATISVGLLAPASPVSADPKFADALVGAGSDTTMDVMAALSGFANGNAFTPVQSSVGSGSKHIASWDSKLASHTDNCIAPKLKAPTTYRPNGSSEGRRALSRAIDGTVYGPADQCGGSKVVTGLFDYARSSSGPSSGDTGTALTYIPFGRDALAVAYYANGVVTPVTEFTRAQITTLFTTGPQTIDGVEVVPCGIQLGSGTYQSWNGMTTATAAQEAAATATCEAAGTGTRLQENDAAALKAKGDALTGKQVIIGFSVANFIAQGNGVALSQLAAGVDLAGISNDGTGADLDVPYTTSVVDGETLYAPA
;
A
#
# COMPACT_ATOMS: atom_id res chain seq x y z
N MET A 1 4.91 54.34 -76.87
CA MET A 1 3.62 53.86 -76.45
C MET A 1 3.83 53.30 -75.02
N PRO A 2 3.52 54.08 -73.98
CA PRO A 2 3.77 53.56 -72.59
C PRO A 2 2.49 52.98 -72.06
N LEU A 3 2.68 51.79 -71.43
CA LEU A 3 1.59 51.02 -70.73
C LEU A 3 1.39 51.62 -69.31
N LEU A 4 0.14 51.93 -69.00
CA LEU A 4 -0.27 52.49 -67.73
C LEU A 4 -0.33 51.36 -66.65
N PRO A 5 0.00 51.66 -65.39
CA PRO A 5 -0.02 50.67 -64.31
C PRO A 5 -1.46 50.48 -63.78
N ARG A 6 -1.86 49.19 -63.65
CA ARG A 6 -3.12 48.74 -63.14
C ARG A 6 -3.18 48.93 -61.63
N LYS A 7 -4.10 49.74 -61.11
CA LYS A 7 -4.36 49.92 -59.68
C LYS A 7 -4.90 48.61 -59.07
N MET A 8 -4.18 48.01 -58.17
CA MET A 8 -4.62 46.93 -57.30
C MET A 8 -5.51 47.48 -56.18
N LYS A 9 -6.76 47.03 -56.14
CA LYS A 9 -7.67 47.31 -55.03
C LYS A 9 -7.19 46.55 -53.77
N ARG A 10 -6.95 47.32 -52.71
CA ARG A 10 -6.71 46.76 -51.40
C ARG A 10 -8.02 46.21 -50.84
N SER A 11 -8.18 44.87 -50.78
CA SER A 11 -9.19 44.21 -50.02
C SER A 11 -8.86 44.30 -48.52
N LYS A 12 -9.75 44.87 -47.76
CA LYS A 12 -9.65 44.86 -46.28
C LYS A 12 -9.84 43.46 -45.79
N LEU A 13 -8.77 42.80 -45.31
CA LEU A 13 -8.88 41.60 -44.57
C LEU A 13 -9.43 41.93 -43.19
N VAL A 14 -10.67 41.55 -42.93
CA VAL A 14 -11.24 41.53 -41.57
C VAL A 14 -10.64 40.37 -40.84
N LEU A 15 -9.70 40.69 -39.89
CA LEU A 15 -9.17 39.69 -38.97
C LEU A 15 -10.25 39.36 -37.95
N ALA A 16 -10.98 38.26 -38.14
CA ALA A 16 -11.80 37.68 -37.10
C ALA A 16 -10.86 37.02 -36.08
N ALA A 17 -10.70 37.66 -34.94
CA ALA A 17 -10.01 37.10 -33.78
C ALA A 17 -10.93 35.95 -33.25
N LEU A 18 -10.61 34.71 -33.59
CA LEU A 18 -11.18 33.53 -32.98
C LEU A 18 -10.55 33.40 -31.56
N ALA A 19 -11.27 33.85 -30.54
CA ALA A 19 -10.90 33.60 -29.16
C ALA A 19 -11.05 32.09 -28.92
N ALA A 20 -9.97 31.35 -29.05
CA ALA A 20 -9.86 29.98 -28.56
C ALA A 20 -9.91 30.04 -27.02
N THR A 21 -11.07 29.85 -26.44
CA THR A 21 -11.20 29.51 -25.04
C THR A 21 -10.53 28.14 -24.83
N ILE A 22 -9.30 28.16 -24.38
CA ILE A 22 -8.65 26.99 -23.81
C ILE A 22 -9.43 26.70 -22.53
N SER A 23 -10.41 25.82 -22.61
CA SER A 23 -10.94 25.14 -21.44
C SER A 23 -9.80 24.33 -20.85
N VAL A 24 -9.16 24.89 -19.83
CA VAL A 24 -8.37 24.10 -18.89
C VAL A 24 -9.38 23.17 -18.24
N GLY A 25 -9.55 21.99 -18.83
CA GLY A 25 -10.21 20.89 -18.16
C GLY A 25 -9.44 20.66 -16.88
N LEU A 26 -10.06 20.96 -15.74
CA LEU A 26 -9.62 20.41 -14.48
C LEU A 26 -9.52 18.90 -14.72
N LEU A 27 -8.28 18.41 -14.86
CA LEU A 27 -7.98 17.01 -14.65
C LEU A 27 -8.35 16.75 -13.17
N ALA A 28 -9.60 16.37 -12.94
CA ALA A 28 -9.96 15.75 -11.69
C ALA A 28 -8.93 14.63 -11.50
N PRO A 29 -8.28 14.51 -10.32
CA PRO A 29 -7.42 13.37 -10.06
C PRO A 29 -8.24 12.13 -10.40
N ALA A 30 -7.72 11.31 -11.32
CA ALA A 30 -8.37 10.06 -11.65
C ALA A 30 -8.55 9.32 -10.33
N SER A 31 -9.80 9.06 -9.96
CA SER A 31 -10.07 8.25 -8.78
C SER A 31 -9.26 6.96 -8.95
N PRO A 32 -8.55 6.49 -7.92
CA PRO A 32 -7.78 5.26 -8.03
C PRO A 32 -8.72 4.17 -8.53
N VAL A 33 -8.43 3.67 -9.73
CA VAL A 33 -9.21 2.60 -10.32
C VAL A 33 -8.88 1.35 -9.55
N SER A 34 -9.86 0.82 -8.83
CA SER A 34 -9.76 -0.49 -8.19
C SER A 34 -9.24 -1.52 -9.20
N ALA A 35 -8.15 -2.19 -8.86
CA ALA A 35 -7.61 -3.27 -9.67
C ALA A 35 -8.35 -4.60 -9.46
N ASP A 36 -9.50 -4.58 -8.82
CA ASP A 36 -10.33 -5.77 -8.59
C ASP A 36 -10.60 -6.49 -9.92
N PRO A 37 -10.22 -7.78 -10.06
CA PRO A 37 -10.22 -8.49 -11.31
C PRO A 37 -11.63 -8.81 -11.82
N LYS A 38 -11.79 -8.81 -13.14
CA LYS A 38 -13.07 -9.09 -13.81
C LYS A 38 -13.06 -10.38 -14.63
N PHE A 39 -12.17 -11.30 -14.34
CA PHE A 39 -12.04 -12.53 -15.14
C PHE A 39 -13.01 -13.63 -14.69
N ALA A 40 -13.61 -14.30 -15.67
CA ALA A 40 -14.55 -15.40 -15.43
C ALA A 40 -13.88 -16.69 -14.95
N ASP A 41 -12.67 -16.98 -15.45
CA ASP A 41 -11.91 -18.19 -15.20
C ASP A 41 -10.48 -17.84 -14.77
N ALA A 42 -10.27 -17.74 -13.46
CA ALA A 42 -9.00 -17.30 -12.92
C ALA A 42 -8.55 -18.15 -11.75
N LEU A 43 -7.23 -18.18 -11.53
CA LEU A 43 -6.63 -18.53 -10.24
C LEU A 43 -6.73 -17.31 -9.34
N VAL A 44 -7.61 -17.38 -8.39
CA VAL A 44 -8.01 -16.24 -7.55
C VAL A 44 -7.21 -16.20 -6.27
N GLY A 45 -6.68 -15.04 -5.93
CA GLY A 45 -6.01 -14.78 -4.67
C GLY A 45 -6.30 -13.44 -4.07
N ALA A 46 -6.03 -13.32 -2.77
CA ALA A 46 -6.16 -12.09 -1.99
C ALA A 46 -5.21 -12.14 -0.79
N GLY A 47 -5.13 -11.08 0.00
CA GLY A 47 -4.36 -11.07 1.24
C GLY A 47 -3.50 -9.83 1.42
N SER A 48 -2.18 -9.99 1.59
CA SER A 48 -1.24 -8.91 1.88
C SER A 48 -1.36 -7.74 0.89
N ASP A 49 -1.32 -6.52 1.39
CA ASP A 49 -1.23 -5.33 0.56
C ASP A 49 0.20 -5.09 0.05
N THR A 50 1.24 -5.43 0.83
CA THR A 50 2.65 -5.32 0.42
C THR A 50 2.94 -5.97 -0.94
N THR A 51 2.28 -7.09 -1.25
CA THR A 51 2.43 -7.82 -2.52
C THR A 51 1.25 -7.63 -3.48
N MET A 52 0.36 -6.68 -3.19
CA MET A 52 -0.88 -6.47 -3.94
C MET A 52 -0.61 -6.04 -5.38
N ASP A 53 0.14 -4.95 -5.54
CA ASP A 53 0.35 -4.35 -6.86
C ASP A 53 1.16 -5.24 -7.80
N VAL A 54 2.15 -5.97 -7.27
CA VAL A 54 2.90 -6.93 -8.08
C VAL A 54 2.02 -8.08 -8.57
N MET A 55 1.12 -8.58 -7.73
CA MET A 55 0.17 -9.61 -8.17
C MET A 55 -0.92 -9.06 -9.09
N ALA A 56 -1.32 -7.81 -8.91
CA ALA A 56 -2.20 -7.09 -9.83
C ALA A 56 -1.53 -6.92 -11.22
N ALA A 57 -0.24 -6.55 -11.26
CA ALA A 57 0.53 -6.48 -12.50
C ALA A 57 0.62 -7.85 -13.19
N LEU A 58 0.87 -8.93 -12.44
CA LEU A 58 0.84 -10.31 -12.96
C LEU A 58 -0.57 -10.72 -13.44
N SER A 59 -1.61 -10.10 -12.93
CA SER A 59 -2.99 -10.26 -13.40
C SER A 59 -3.28 -9.45 -14.68
N GLY A 60 -2.38 -8.57 -15.08
CA GLY A 60 -2.48 -7.77 -16.32
C GLY A 60 -2.77 -6.29 -16.11
N PHE A 61 -2.97 -5.82 -14.88
CA PHE A 61 -3.25 -4.42 -14.64
C PHE A 61 -2.88 -4.00 -13.21
N ALA A 62 -2.10 -2.96 -13.06
CA ALA A 62 -1.81 -2.34 -11.78
C ALA A 62 -1.64 -0.83 -11.94
N ASN A 63 -2.18 -0.06 -11.01
CA ASN A 63 -2.06 1.39 -10.90
C ASN A 63 -2.23 2.15 -12.24
N GLY A 64 -3.27 1.82 -13.00
CA GLY A 64 -3.55 2.46 -14.29
C GLY A 64 -2.73 1.92 -15.47
N ASN A 65 -1.75 1.05 -15.23
CA ASN A 65 -0.88 0.48 -16.25
C ASN A 65 -1.33 -0.93 -16.65
N ALA A 66 -1.29 -1.22 -17.95
CA ALA A 66 -1.55 -2.54 -18.50
C ALA A 66 -0.25 -3.35 -18.60
N PHE A 67 -0.31 -4.62 -18.23
CA PHE A 67 0.78 -5.58 -18.29
C PHE A 67 0.33 -6.82 -19.07
N THR A 68 1.25 -7.65 -19.49
CA THR A 68 0.91 -8.96 -20.06
C THR A 68 0.51 -9.92 -18.94
N PRO A 69 -0.75 -10.38 -18.89
CA PRO A 69 -1.19 -11.26 -17.81
C PRO A 69 -0.46 -12.59 -17.82
N VAL A 70 -0.10 -13.07 -16.63
CA VAL A 70 0.45 -14.42 -16.47
C VAL A 70 -0.68 -15.44 -16.55
N GLN A 71 -0.42 -16.54 -17.26
CA GLN A 71 -1.35 -17.65 -17.44
C GLN A 71 -0.78 -18.95 -16.90
N SER A 72 -1.63 -19.82 -16.38
CA SER A 72 -1.24 -21.13 -15.83
C SER A 72 -0.69 -22.11 -16.88
N SER A 73 -1.06 -21.91 -18.16
CA SER A 73 -0.58 -22.69 -19.30
C SER A 73 -0.82 -21.93 -20.60
N VAL A 74 -0.22 -22.39 -21.70
CA VAL A 74 -0.49 -21.87 -23.04
C VAL A 74 -1.57 -22.74 -23.69
N GLY A 75 -2.63 -22.11 -24.21
CA GLY A 75 -3.69 -22.79 -24.96
C GLY A 75 -5.08 -22.77 -24.28
N SER A 76 -6.01 -23.53 -24.83
CA SER A 76 -7.37 -23.63 -24.30
C SER A 76 -7.37 -24.26 -22.91
N GLY A 77 -8.05 -23.63 -21.97
CA GLY A 77 -8.09 -24.05 -20.56
C GLY A 77 -7.03 -23.42 -19.66
N SER A 78 -6.20 -22.50 -20.19
CA SER A 78 -5.32 -21.68 -19.37
C SER A 78 -6.14 -20.78 -18.46
N LYS A 79 -5.69 -20.64 -17.21
CA LYS A 79 -6.30 -19.71 -16.23
C LYS A 79 -5.38 -18.54 -16.02
N HIS A 80 -5.95 -17.35 -16.04
CA HIS A 80 -5.26 -16.13 -15.61
C HIS A 80 -5.12 -16.08 -14.09
N ILE A 81 -4.08 -15.40 -13.63
CA ILE A 81 -4.01 -15.00 -12.23
C ILE A 81 -5.00 -13.84 -12.02
N ALA A 82 -5.79 -13.90 -10.97
CA ALA A 82 -6.65 -12.80 -10.53
C ALA A 82 -6.33 -12.46 -9.08
N SER A 83 -5.96 -11.20 -8.84
CA SER A 83 -5.57 -10.71 -7.53
C SER A 83 -6.57 -9.67 -7.04
N TRP A 84 -7.29 -9.99 -5.98
CA TRP A 84 -8.20 -9.03 -5.35
C TRP A 84 -7.44 -8.11 -4.42
N ASP A 85 -7.72 -6.83 -4.48
CA ASP A 85 -7.07 -5.85 -3.62
C ASP A 85 -7.35 -6.13 -2.15
N SER A 86 -6.41 -5.80 -1.29
CA SER A 86 -6.64 -5.65 0.13
C SER A 86 -7.46 -4.37 0.39
N LYS A 87 -7.83 -4.13 1.62
CA LYS A 87 -8.56 -2.90 1.96
C LYS A 87 -7.61 -1.71 1.86
N LEU A 88 -7.96 -0.77 0.99
CA LEU A 88 -7.29 0.52 0.87
C LEU A 88 -8.16 1.62 1.51
N ALA A 89 -7.57 2.75 1.84
CA ALA A 89 -8.32 3.92 2.33
C ALA A 89 -9.39 4.38 1.34
N SER A 90 -9.13 4.20 0.04
CA SER A 90 -10.07 4.48 -1.06
C SER A 90 -11.11 3.38 -1.30
N HIS A 91 -10.93 2.19 -0.72
CA HIS A 91 -11.85 1.07 -0.83
C HIS A 91 -12.62 0.87 0.46
N THR A 92 -13.82 1.41 0.52
CA THR A 92 -14.73 1.20 1.66
C THR A 92 -15.49 -0.12 1.57
N ASP A 93 -15.45 -0.80 0.42
CA ASP A 93 -16.14 -2.08 0.23
C ASP A 93 -15.34 -3.24 0.83
N ASN A 94 -15.88 -3.78 1.92
CA ASN A 94 -15.32 -4.95 2.59
C ASN A 94 -15.72 -6.27 1.94
N CYS A 95 -16.50 -6.25 0.84
CA CYS A 95 -17.12 -7.43 0.27
C CYS A 95 -16.69 -7.64 -1.17
N ILE A 96 -16.34 -8.88 -1.52
CA ILE A 96 -15.94 -9.27 -2.87
C ILE A 96 -16.71 -10.51 -3.33
N ALA A 97 -16.86 -10.66 -4.65
CA ALA A 97 -17.29 -11.91 -5.27
C ALA A 97 -16.07 -12.56 -5.94
N PRO A 98 -15.35 -13.48 -5.29
CA PRO A 98 -14.02 -13.92 -5.72
C PRO A 98 -14.00 -14.52 -7.12
N LYS A 99 -15.04 -15.25 -7.50
CA LYS A 99 -15.22 -15.87 -8.83
C LYS A 99 -16.56 -15.51 -9.44
N LEU A 100 -16.70 -15.66 -10.73
CA LEU A 100 -17.95 -15.40 -11.43
C LEU A 100 -19.08 -16.26 -10.83
N LYS A 101 -20.22 -15.63 -10.50
CA LYS A 101 -21.37 -16.24 -9.82
C LYS A 101 -21.09 -16.76 -8.40
N ALA A 102 -19.92 -16.45 -7.83
CA ALA A 102 -19.65 -16.78 -6.43
C ALA A 102 -20.51 -15.92 -5.49
N PRO A 103 -20.84 -16.42 -4.30
CA PRO A 103 -21.44 -15.60 -3.27
C PRO A 103 -20.49 -14.46 -2.86
N THR A 104 -21.06 -13.31 -2.52
CA THR A 104 -20.30 -12.21 -1.93
C THR A 104 -19.77 -12.67 -0.56
N THR A 105 -18.48 -12.48 -0.34
CA THR A 105 -17.79 -12.84 0.90
C THR A 105 -16.93 -11.66 1.38
N TYR A 106 -16.44 -11.77 2.62
CA TYR A 106 -15.53 -10.78 3.20
C TYR A 106 -14.23 -10.67 2.41
N ARG A 107 -13.75 -9.46 2.19
CA ARG A 107 -12.49 -9.17 1.51
C ARG A 107 -11.32 -9.52 2.44
N PRO A 108 -10.43 -10.46 2.07
CA PRO A 108 -9.24 -10.73 2.86
C PRO A 108 -8.32 -9.51 2.91
N ASN A 109 -8.10 -8.96 4.11
CA ASN A 109 -7.28 -7.77 4.33
C ASN A 109 -6.02 -8.12 5.14
N GLY A 110 -4.91 -8.27 4.46
CA GLY A 110 -3.62 -8.66 5.03
C GLY A 110 -3.31 -10.14 4.93
N SER A 111 -2.08 -10.51 5.25
CA SER A 111 -1.52 -11.85 5.09
C SER A 111 -2.31 -12.93 5.83
N SER A 112 -2.71 -12.67 7.08
CA SER A 112 -3.46 -13.63 7.88
C SER A 112 -4.84 -13.92 7.32
N GLU A 113 -5.55 -12.88 6.85
CA GLU A 113 -6.87 -13.06 6.25
C GLU A 113 -6.78 -13.77 4.90
N GLY A 114 -5.77 -13.48 4.07
CA GLY A 114 -5.52 -14.22 2.82
C GLY A 114 -5.28 -15.71 3.06
N ARG A 115 -4.39 -16.04 4.01
CA ARG A 115 -4.12 -17.44 4.38
C ARG A 115 -5.36 -18.12 4.95
N ARG A 116 -6.13 -17.42 5.78
CA ARG A 116 -7.40 -17.93 6.33
C ARG A 116 -8.40 -18.21 5.22
N ALA A 117 -8.60 -17.28 4.28
CA ALA A 117 -9.52 -17.45 3.16
C ALA A 117 -9.13 -18.66 2.30
N LEU A 118 -7.84 -18.81 1.97
CA LEU A 118 -7.34 -19.98 1.24
C LEU A 118 -7.54 -21.28 2.04
N SER A 119 -7.19 -21.30 3.32
CA SER A 119 -7.40 -22.48 4.19
C SER A 119 -8.88 -22.90 4.20
N ARG A 120 -9.80 -21.93 4.36
CA ARG A 120 -11.24 -22.20 4.34
C ARG A 120 -11.76 -22.61 2.96
N ALA A 121 -11.12 -22.15 1.90
CA ALA A 121 -11.42 -22.60 0.54
C ALA A 121 -11.02 -24.07 0.30
N ILE A 122 -10.04 -24.59 1.04
CA ILE A 122 -9.56 -25.97 0.96
C ILE A 122 -10.38 -26.87 1.90
N ASP A 123 -10.55 -26.49 3.16
CA ASP A 123 -11.20 -27.34 4.18
C ASP A 123 -12.73 -27.26 4.18
N GLY A 124 -13.32 -26.33 3.43
CA GLY A 124 -14.76 -26.17 3.30
C GLY A 124 -15.45 -25.52 4.50
N THR A 125 -14.71 -25.01 5.47
CA THR A 125 -15.28 -24.29 6.60
C THR A 125 -15.61 -22.84 6.24
N VAL A 126 -16.37 -22.17 7.13
CA VAL A 126 -16.81 -20.80 6.87
C VAL A 126 -15.69 -19.78 7.03
N TYR A 127 -15.75 -18.71 6.21
CA TYR A 127 -14.84 -17.57 6.21
C TYR A 127 -15.60 -16.25 6.36
N GLY A 128 -14.96 -15.28 7.00
CA GLY A 128 -15.44 -13.93 7.21
C GLY A 128 -16.18 -13.74 8.53
N PRO A 129 -16.35 -12.50 8.99
CA PRO A 129 -17.09 -12.16 10.19
C PRO A 129 -18.60 -12.34 9.99
N ALA A 130 -19.31 -12.60 11.09
CA ALA A 130 -20.74 -12.88 11.05
C ALA A 130 -21.60 -11.63 10.73
N ASP A 131 -21.07 -10.45 10.98
CA ASP A 131 -21.77 -9.16 10.86
C ASP A 131 -21.47 -8.39 9.57
N GLN A 132 -20.62 -8.96 8.69
CA GLN A 132 -20.24 -8.30 7.42
C GLN A 132 -20.56 -9.21 6.23
N CYS A 133 -20.75 -8.59 5.06
CA CYS A 133 -20.98 -9.27 3.77
C CYS A 133 -22.12 -10.32 3.80
N GLY A 134 -23.11 -10.10 4.67
CA GLY A 134 -24.22 -11.03 4.86
C GLY A 134 -23.84 -12.31 5.61
N GLY A 135 -22.85 -12.21 6.49
CA GLY A 135 -22.36 -13.26 7.38
C GLY A 135 -21.24 -14.10 6.83
N SER A 136 -20.68 -14.95 7.68
CA SER A 136 -19.67 -15.93 7.28
C SER A 136 -20.20 -16.87 6.18
N LYS A 137 -19.34 -17.16 5.20
CA LYS A 137 -19.71 -17.97 4.02
C LYS A 137 -18.80 -19.19 3.88
N VAL A 138 -19.35 -20.27 3.36
CA VAL A 138 -18.55 -21.36 2.81
C VAL A 138 -17.90 -20.86 1.51
N VAL A 139 -16.58 -20.92 1.45
CA VAL A 139 -15.77 -20.38 0.35
C VAL A 139 -15.01 -21.46 -0.41
N THR A 140 -15.47 -22.70 -0.35
CA THR A 140 -14.82 -23.87 -0.99
C THR A 140 -14.48 -23.57 -2.46
N GLY A 141 -13.20 -23.68 -2.81
CA GLY A 141 -12.69 -23.45 -4.16
C GLY A 141 -12.79 -22.01 -4.66
N LEU A 142 -13.10 -21.02 -3.82
CA LEU A 142 -13.19 -19.61 -4.23
C LEU A 142 -11.84 -18.88 -4.21
N PHE A 143 -10.87 -19.38 -3.45
CA PHE A 143 -9.51 -18.88 -3.43
C PHE A 143 -8.56 -20.01 -3.79
N ASP A 144 -7.63 -19.75 -4.71
CA ASP A 144 -6.65 -20.71 -5.22
C ASP A 144 -5.25 -20.44 -4.68
N TYR A 145 -4.97 -19.20 -4.25
CA TYR A 145 -3.73 -18.81 -3.59
C TYR A 145 -3.98 -17.67 -2.58
N ALA A 146 -3.00 -17.43 -1.72
CA ALA A 146 -3.00 -16.29 -0.82
C ALA A 146 -1.71 -15.47 -1.00
N ARG A 147 -1.83 -14.16 -0.92
CA ARG A 147 -0.68 -13.26 -0.79
C ARG A 147 -0.30 -13.16 0.68
N SER A 148 1.00 -13.20 0.97
CA SER A 148 1.52 -13.03 2.32
C SER A 148 2.88 -12.34 2.29
N SER A 149 3.08 -11.33 3.13
CA SER A 149 4.36 -10.71 3.43
C SER A 149 5.03 -11.31 4.68
N SER A 150 4.47 -12.40 5.21
CA SER A 150 5.06 -13.18 6.29
C SER A 150 5.05 -14.67 5.94
N GLY A 151 6.02 -15.42 6.50
CA GLY A 151 6.05 -16.87 6.42
C GLY A 151 4.94 -17.55 7.21
N PRO A 152 5.00 -18.88 7.36
CA PRO A 152 4.07 -19.63 8.18
C PRO A 152 4.13 -19.16 9.63
N SER A 153 2.96 -19.05 10.27
CA SER A 153 2.88 -18.81 11.72
C SER A 153 3.05 -20.14 12.47
N SER A 154 3.59 -20.08 13.68
CA SER A 154 3.76 -21.27 14.54
C SER A 154 2.44 -21.98 14.91
N GLY A 155 1.29 -21.38 14.59
CA GLY A 155 -0.06 -21.92 14.84
C GLY A 155 -0.84 -22.29 13.58
N ASP A 156 -0.23 -22.28 12.40
CA ASP A 156 -0.86 -22.71 11.14
C ASP A 156 -0.94 -24.26 11.09
N THR A 157 -1.69 -24.82 12.04
CA THR A 157 -1.94 -26.25 12.13
C THR A 157 -3.32 -26.54 11.55
N GLY A 158 -3.42 -27.50 10.65
CA GLY A 158 -4.72 -28.03 10.19
C GLY A 158 -4.94 -28.01 8.69
N THR A 159 -4.41 -27.05 7.94
CA THR A 159 -4.40 -27.08 6.47
C THR A 159 -2.96 -26.97 6.00
N ALA A 160 -2.50 -27.96 5.25
CA ALA A 160 -1.15 -27.98 4.70
C ALA A 160 -1.04 -26.95 3.55
N LEU A 161 -0.76 -25.69 3.87
CA LEU A 161 -0.44 -24.69 2.90
C LEU A 161 1.03 -24.79 2.48
N THR A 162 1.27 -24.77 1.18
CA THR A 162 2.63 -24.66 0.65
C THR A 162 3.00 -23.19 0.52
N TYR A 163 4.12 -22.78 1.11
CA TYR A 163 4.66 -21.44 1.01
C TYR A 163 5.71 -21.38 -0.07
N ILE A 164 5.50 -20.51 -1.05
CA ILE A 164 6.43 -20.28 -2.16
C ILE A 164 7.09 -18.92 -1.93
N PRO A 165 8.42 -18.86 -1.67
CA PRO A 165 9.13 -17.60 -1.57
C PRO A 165 9.02 -16.83 -2.88
N PHE A 166 8.56 -15.58 -2.79
CA PHE A 166 8.31 -14.74 -3.96
C PHE A 166 9.39 -13.67 -4.13
N GLY A 167 9.81 -13.04 -3.03
CA GLY A 167 10.80 -11.97 -3.01
C GLY A 167 11.29 -11.71 -1.60
N ARG A 168 12.19 -10.74 -1.46
CA ARG A 168 12.64 -10.22 -0.18
C ARG A 168 12.20 -8.77 -0.06
N ASP A 169 11.85 -8.36 1.15
CA ASP A 169 11.54 -7.00 1.51
C ASP A 169 12.30 -6.62 2.77
N ALA A 170 12.52 -5.33 2.97
CA ALA A 170 13.03 -4.77 4.21
C ALA A 170 11.92 -4.00 4.92
N LEU A 171 11.98 -3.97 6.25
CA LEU A 171 11.13 -3.12 7.07
C LEU A 171 11.93 -1.93 7.56
N ALA A 172 11.36 -0.74 7.46
CA ALA A 172 11.90 0.50 7.99
C ALA A 172 10.89 1.20 8.91
N VAL A 173 11.32 2.25 9.56
CA VAL A 173 10.47 3.19 10.28
C VAL A 173 10.01 4.26 9.29
N ALA A 174 8.73 4.32 8.95
CA ALA A 174 8.19 5.55 8.36
C ALA A 174 7.86 6.53 9.48
N TYR A 175 8.15 7.81 9.27
CA TYR A 175 7.90 8.87 10.23
C TYR A 175 7.26 10.10 9.60
N TYR A 176 6.52 10.83 10.42
CA TYR A 176 6.03 12.17 10.12
C TYR A 176 6.10 13.04 11.37
N ALA A 177 6.56 14.28 11.22
CA ALA A 177 6.74 15.20 12.32
C ALA A 177 6.06 16.55 12.03
N ASN A 178 4.98 16.84 12.73
CA ASN A 178 4.23 18.09 12.58
C ASN A 178 4.61 19.08 13.68
N GLY A 179 5.16 20.24 13.28
CA GLY A 179 5.61 21.28 14.22
C GLY A 179 6.90 20.93 14.99
N VAL A 180 7.62 19.90 14.55
CA VAL A 180 8.94 19.55 15.10
C VAL A 180 10.02 20.15 14.19
N VAL A 181 10.93 20.94 14.77
CA VAL A 181 11.97 21.65 13.98
C VAL A 181 13.04 20.66 13.47
N THR A 182 13.43 19.72 14.31
CA THR A 182 14.45 18.71 13.97
C THR A 182 13.87 17.34 14.30
N PRO A 183 13.28 16.64 13.32
CA PRO A 183 12.75 15.30 13.54
C PRO A 183 13.88 14.29 13.77
N VAL A 184 13.57 13.22 14.48
CA VAL A 184 14.44 12.05 14.63
C VAL A 184 14.37 11.25 13.33
N THR A 185 15.48 11.18 12.59
CA THR A 185 15.58 10.48 11.30
C THR A 185 16.34 9.17 11.38
N GLU A 186 16.83 8.84 12.59
CA GLU A 186 17.64 7.67 12.84
C GLU A 186 17.23 7.05 14.17
N PHE A 187 17.01 5.75 14.19
CA PHE A 187 16.62 5.01 15.38
C PHE A 187 17.53 3.83 15.62
N THR A 188 17.89 3.58 16.86
CA THR A 188 18.45 2.30 17.23
C THR A 188 17.35 1.25 17.35
N ARG A 189 17.69 -0.01 17.12
CA ARG A 189 16.76 -1.12 17.32
C ARG A 189 16.21 -1.17 18.75
N ALA A 190 17.02 -0.79 19.74
CA ALA A 190 16.61 -0.72 21.14
C ALA A 190 15.54 0.37 21.36
N GLN A 191 15.71 1.55 20.76
CA GLN A 191 14.71 2.62 20.82
C GLN A 191 13.37 2.18 20.18
N ILE A 192 13.43 1.54 19.01
CA ILE A 192 12.22 1.01 18.35
C ILE A 192 11.54 -0.04 19.24
N THR A 193 12.31 -0.98 19.80
CA THR A 193 11.78 -1.97 20.74
C THR A 193 11.08 -1.30 21.92
N THR A 194 11.72 -0.31 22.55
CA THR A 194 11.14 0.43 23.68
C THR A 194 9.86 1.14 23.27
N LEU A 195 9.86 1.85 22.14
CA LEU A 195 8.66 2.54 21.62
C LEU A 195 7.46 1.59 21.45
N PHE A 196 7.67 0.41 20.88
CA PHE A 196 6.60 -0.54 20.60
C PHE A 196 6.27 -1.51 21.75
N THR A 197 7.03 -1.49 22.84
CA THR A 197 6.73 -2.28 24.06
C THR A 197 6.22 -1.43 25.21
N THR A 198 6.59 -0.15 25.29
CA THR A 198 6.26 0.73 26.43
C THR A 198 5.48 1.99 26.06
N GLY A 199 5.47 2.38 24.77
CA GLY A 199 4.75 3.56 24.30
C GLY A 199 5.64 4.77 23.99
N PRO A 200 5.08 5.97 23.90
CA PRO A 200 5.79 7.18 23.51
C PRO A 200 7.04 7.44 24.34
N GLN A 201 8.12 7.88 23.68
CA GLN A 201 9.41 8.20 24.28
C GLN A 201 9.90 9.56 23.80
N THR A 202 10.70 10.24 24.64
CA THR A 202 11.46 11.42 24.19
C THR A 202 12.83 10.97 23.69
N ILE A 203 13.13 11.21 22.43
CA ILE A 203 14.39 10.91 21.77
C ILE A 203 14.92 12.22 21.21
N ASP A 204 16.14 12.60 21.57
CA ASP A 204 16.79 13.85 21.16
C ASP A 204 15.91 15.11 21.35
N GLY A 205 15.12 15.12 22.43
CA GLY A 205 14.21 16.21 22.76
C GLY A 205 12.86 16.18 22.02
N VAL A 206 12.62 15.20 21.16
CA VAL A 206 11.38 15.01 20.40
C VAL A 206 10.53 13.93 21.04
N GLU A 207 9.25 14.21 21.30
CA GLU A 207 8.30 13.15 21.70
C GLU A 207 7.91 12.33 20.48
N VAL A 208 8.36 11.06 20.44
CA VAL A 208 8.10 10.09 19.38
C VAL A 208 6.97 9.16 19.82
N VAL A 209 5.94 9.06 18.99
CA VAL A 209 4.70 8.30 19.26
C VAL A 209 4.58 7.15 18.26
N PRO A 210 4.62 5.88 18.72
CA PRO A 210 4.41 4.74 17.83
C PRO A 210 2.95 4.57 17.44
N CYS A 211 2.71 4.22 16.17
CA CYS A 211 1.40 3.93 15.59
C CYS A 211 1.28 2.43 15.27
N GLY A 212 0.10 1.87 15.56
CA GLY A 212 -0.18 0.45 15.30
C GLY A 212 -0.58 0.18 13.85
N ILE A 213 -0.07 -0.91 13.29
CA ILE A 213 -0.47 -1.46 11.99
C ILE A 213 -1.72 -2.30 12.17
N GLN A 214 -2.62 -2.38 11.16
CA GLN A 214 -3.83 -3.20 11.22
C GLN A 214 -3.49 -4.67 11.57
N LEU A 215 -4.32 -5.25 12.42
CA LEU A 215 -4.20 -6.65 12.79
C LEU A 215 -4.42 -7.55 11.57
N GLY A 216 -3.66 -8.62 11.47
CA GLY A 216 -3.73 -9.52 10.32
C GLY A 216 -2.76 -9.19 9.17
N SER A 217 -2.11 -8.02 9.21
CA SER A 217 -1.01 -7.66 8.32
C SER A 217 0.22 -8.55 8.53
N GLY A 218 0.90 -8.91 7.44
CA GLY A 218 2.21 -9.58 7.53
C GLY A 218 3.29 -8.65 8.03
N THR A 219 3.22 -7.37 7.69
CA THR A 219 4.09 -6.32 8.21
C THR A 219 3.95 -6.18 9.71
N TYR A 220 2.71 -6.18 10.25
CA TYR A 220 2.46 -6.23 11.69
C TYR A 220 3.18 -7.41 12.37
N GLN A 221 3.05 -8.62 11.80
CA GLN A 221 3.68 -9.82 12.37
C GLN A 221 5.20 -9.74 12.37
N SER A 222 5.78 -9.30 11.25
CA SER A 222 7.23 -9.14 11.10
C SER A 222 7.78 -8.03 12.00
N TRP A 223 7.02 -6.92 12.13
CA TRP A 223 7.36 -5.79 12.98
C TRP A 223 7.38 -6.19 14.45
N ASN A 224 6.35 -6.88 14.93
CA ASN A 224 6.29 -7.39 16.30
C ASN A 224 7.39 -8.44 16.57
N GLY A 225 7.70 -9.27 15.58
CA GLY A 225 8.84 -10.19 15.68
C GLY A 225 10.18 -9.46 15.83
N MET A 226 10.37 -8.36 15.12
CA MET A 226 11.58 -7.54 15.19
C MET A 226 11.68 -6.78 16.54
N THR A 227 10.58 -6.19 17.00
CA THR A 227 10.51 -5.42 18.24
C THR A 227 10.36 -6.29 19.48
N THR A 228 10.13 -7.59 19.31
CA THR A 228 9.82 -8.55 20.38
C THR A 228 8.59 -8.17 21.22
N ALA A 229 7.75 -7.26 20.74
CA ALA A 229 6.54 -6.83 21.41
C ALA A 229 5.48 -7.93 21.38
N THR A 230 4.89 -8.23 22.52
CA THR A 230 3.65 -9.02 22.55
C THR A 230 2.50 -8.18 22.02
N ALA A 231 1.43 -8.81 21.53
CA ALA A 231 0.25 -8.10 21.04
C ALA A 231 -0.36 -7.15 22.09
N ALA A 232 -0.31 -7.51 23.36
CA ALA A 232 -0.82 -6.67 24.46
C ALA A 232 0.10 -5.44 24.71
N GLN A 233 1.42 -5.63 24.68
CA GLN A 233 2.36 -4.53 24.81
C GLN A 233 2.25 -3.55 23.65
N GLU A 234 2.26 -4.06 22.42
CA GLU A 234 2.13 -3.23 21.23
C GLU A 234 0.81 -2.45 21.21
N ALA A 235 -0.31 -3.08 21.56
CA ALA A 235 -1.62 -2.40 21.65
C ALA A 235 -1.61 -1.28 22.71
N ALA A 236 -0.99 -1.50 23.86
CA ALA A 236 -0.84 -0.46 24.88
C ALA A 236 0.10 0.67 24.43
N ALA A 237 1.21 0.32 23.79
CA ALA A 237 2.22 1.26 23.32
C ALA A 237 1.70 2.20 22.23
N THR A 238 0.86 1.68 21.31
CA THR A 238 0.33 2.44 20.16
C THR A 238 -0.98 3.18 20.46
N ALA A 239 -1.55 3.02 21.65
CA ALA A 239 -2.86 3.57 22.03
C ALA A 239 -2.95 5.09 21.83
N THR A 240 -1.88 5.85 22.09
CA THR A 240 -1.85 7.32 21.89
C THR A 240 -2.05 7.69 20.42
N CYS A 241 -1.37 7.00 19.51
CA CYS A 241 -1.55 7.21 18.08
C CYS A 241 -2.93 6.73 17.62
N GLU A 242 -3.37 5.56 18.10
CA GLU A 242 -4.68 5.02 17.73
C GLU A 242 -5.82 5.97 18.10
N ALA A 243 -5.76 6.57 19.30
CA ALA A 243 -6.76 7.53 19.77
C ALA A 243 -6.75 8.85 18.98
N ALA A 244 -5.67 9.21 18.31
CA ALA A 244 -5.56 10.43 17.53
C ALA A 244 -6.42 10.36 16.24
N GLY A 245 -7.05 11.47 15.88
CA GLY A 245 -7.82 11.57 14.64
C GLY A 245 -8.98 10.56 14.57
N THR A 246 -8.92 9.61 13.65
CA THR A 246 -9.99 8.64 13.38
C THR A 246 -10.13 7.52 14.42
N GLY A 247 -9.24 7.44 15.41
CA GLY A 247 -9.31 6.42 16.45
C GLY A 247 -9.09 4.97 15.97
N THR A 248 -8.32 4.77 14.90
CA THR A 248 -8.08 3.43 14.32
C THR A 248 -6.59 3.15 14.12
N ARG A 249 -6.24 1.87 14.05
CA ARG A 249 -4.95 1.41 13.54
C ARG A 249 -4.78 1.78 12.07
N LEU A 250 -3.55 1.98 11.65
CA LEU A 250 -3.25 2.34 10.26
C LEU A 250 -3.19 1.10 9.37
N GLN A 251 -3.61 1.25 8.12
CA GLN A 251 -3.28 0.26 7.10
C GLN A 251 -1.77 0.26 6.88
N GLU A 252 -1.20 -0.92 6.64
CA GLU A 252 0.21 -1.01 6.28
C GLU A 252 0.46 -0.21 4.99
N ASN A 253 1.64 0.42 4.89
CA ASN A 253 2.09 1.17 3.70
C ASN A 253 1.22 2.41 3.33
N ASP A 254 0.45 2.94 4.28
CA ASP A 254 -0.36 4.16 4.11
C ASP A 254 0.30 5.36 4.82
N ALA A 255 1.17 6.06 4.08
CA ALA A 255 1.85 7.25 4.57
C ALA A 255 0.89 8.43 4.76
N ALA A 256 -0.18 8.51 3.98
CA ALA A 256 -1.19 9.57 4.12
C ALA A 256 -1.96 9.43 5.44
N ALA A 257 -2.27 8.19 5.83
CA ALA A 257 -2.89 7.93 7.13
C ALA A 257 -1.92 8.21 8.29
N LEU A 258 -0.62 7.88 8.15
CA LEU A 258 0.40 8.25 9.14
C LEU A 258 0.47 9.77 9.31
N LYS A 259 0.51 10.51 8.19
CA LYS A 259 0.48 11.97 8.22
C LYS A 259 -0.74 12.50 8.95
N ALA A 260 -1.93 11.98 8.67
CA ALA A 260 -3.16 12.42 9.34
C ALA A 260 -3.12 12.21 10.86
N LYS A 261 -2.46 11.14 11.35
CA LYS A 261 -2.21 10.93 12.79
C LYS A 261 -1.27 11.99 13.36
N GLY A 262 -0.17 12.30 12.66
CA GLY A 262 0.76 13.32 13.09
C GLY A 262 0.18 14.73 13.03
N ASP A 263 -0.69 15.03 12.08
CA ASP A 263 -1.42 16.31 12.03
C ASP A 263 -2.32 16.48 13.28
N ALA A 264 -2.89 15.39 13.79
CA ALA A 264 -3.67 15.40 15.04
C ALA A 264 -2.79 15.44 16.31
N LEU A 265 -1.49 15.17 16.19
CA LEU A 265 -0.52 15.13 17.29
C LEU A 265 0.56 16.21 17.12
N THR A 266 0.16 17.46 16.86
CA THR A 266 1.07 18.59 16.63
C THR A 266 2.13 18.72 17.74
N GLY A 267 3.38 18.98 17.33
CA GLY A 267 4.54 19.07 18.22
C GLY A 267 5.18 17.71 18.54
N LYS A 268 4.65 16.63 17.97
CA LYS A 268 5.18 15.28 18.15
C LYS A 268 5.56 14.67 16.79
N GLN A 269 6.36 13.63 16.86
CA GLN A 269 6.70 12.80 15.71
C GLN A 269 5.98 11.45 15.84
N VAL A 270 5.25 11.07 14.81
CA VAL A 270 4.61 9.74 14.74
C VAL A 270 5.46 8.79 13.89
N ILE A 271 5.48 7.52 14.26
CA ILE A 271 6.22 6.48 13.55
C ILE A 271 5.40 5.21 13.36
N ILE A 272 5.70 4.46 12.29
CA ILE A 272 5.10 3.16 12.01
C ILE A 272 6.10 2.24 11.28
N GLY A 273 5.96 0.93 11.40
CA GLY A 273 6.68 -0.01 10.55
C GLY A 273 6.16 0.01 9.11
N PHE A 274 7.07 0.08 8.14
CA PHE A 274 6.73 0.27 6.73
C PHE A 274 7.57 -0.65 5.83
N SER A 275 6.98 -1.17 4.77
CA SER A 275 7.68 -1.91 3.71
C SER A 275 8.52 -0.97 2.85
N VAL A 276 9.82 -1.21 2.76
CA VAL A 276 10.73 -0.43 1.92
C VAL A 276 10.41 -0.63 0.44
N ALA A 277 10.15 -1.89 0.03
CA ALA A 277 9.78 -2.18 -1.35
C ALA A 277 8.50 -1.47 -1.77
N ASN A 278 7.50 -1.40 -0.88
CA ASN A 278 6.24 -0.69 -1.17
C ASN A 278 6.45 0.83 -1.21
N PHE A 279 7.27 1.41 -0.32
CA PHE A 279 7.61 2.84 -0.37
C PHE A 279 8.27 3.21 -1.71
N ILE A 280 9.24 2.42 -2.15
CA ILE A 280 9.92 2.59 -3.45
C ILE A 280 8.92 2.45 -4.61
N ALA A 281 8.08 1.42 -4.58
CA ALA A 281 7.09 1.17 -5.64
C ALA A 281 6.07 2.31 -5.76
N GLN A 282 5.61 2.85 -4.65
CA GLN A 282 4.73 4.02 -4.60
C GLN A 282 5.44 5.27 -5.13
N GLY A 283 6.69 5.51 -4.72
CA GLY A 283 7.49 6.64 -5.17
C GLY A 283 7.74 6.61 -6.68
N ASN A 284 7.91 5.43 -7.26
CA ASN A 284 8.08 5.22 -8.69
C ASN A 284 6.75 5.14 -9.48
N GLY A 285 5.60 5.30 -8.83
CA GLY A 285 4.30 5.25 -9.48
C GLY A 285 3.90 3.88 -10.04
N VAL A 286 4.60 2.80 -9.66
CA VAL A 286 4.25 1.43 -10.08
C VAL A 286 3.26 0.76 -9.14
N ALA A 287 3.11 1.29 -7.93
CA ALA A 287 2.06 0.95 -6.99
C ALA A 287 1.12 2.15 -6.79
N LEU A 288 -0.10 1.89 -6.30
CA LEU A 288 -1.03 2.97 -5.94
C LEU A 288 -0.39 3.83 -4.84
N SER A 289 -0.10 5.09 -5.17
CA SER A 289 0.57 5.98 -4.22
C SER A 289 -0.35 6.38 -3.08
N GLN A 290 0.10 6.09 -1.88
CA GLN A 290 -0.42 6.59 -0.60
C GLN A 290 0.66 7.40 0.12
N LEU A 291 1.72 7.80 -0.60
CA LEU A 291 2.75 8.68 -0.07
C LEU A 291 2.16 10.05 0.27
N ALA A 292 2.72 10.70 1.26
CA ALA A 292 2.30 12.03 1.69
C ALA A 292 3.52 12.91 1.93
N ALA A 293 3.40 14.19 1.56
CA ALA A 293 4.46 15.16 1.76
C ALA A 293 4.88 15.24 3.24
N GLY A 294 6.17 15.15 3.51
CA GLY A 294 6.76 15.17 4.83
C GLY A 294 6.82 13.82 5.54
N VAL A 295 6.27 12.76 4.96
CA VAL A 295 6.50 11.39 5.42
C VAL A 295 7.72 10.84 4.71
N ASP A 296 8.63 10.24 5.48
CA ASP A 296 9.86 9.64 4.98
C ASP A 296 10.23 8.38 5.76
N LEU A 297 11.24 7.65 5.29
CA LEU A 297 11.79 6.50 5.99
C LEU A 297 13.04 6.88 6.78
N ALA A 298 13.08 6.46 8.04
CA ALA A 298 14.23 6.65 8.91
C ALA A 298 15.22 5.49 8.81
N GLY A 299 16.49 5.77 9.04
CA GLY A 299 17.54 4.76 9.22
C GLY A 299 17.35 3.96 10.50
N ILE A 300 17.75 2.69 10.49
CA ILE A 300 17.75 1.81 11.67
C ILE A 300 19.16 1.28 11.90
N SER A 301 19.70 1.50 13.11
CA SER A 301 20.98 0.94 13.53
C SER A 301 20.76 -0.22 14.53
N ASN A 302 21.63 -1.22 14.45
CA ASN A 302 21.59 -2.34 15.40
C ASN A 302 22.24 -2.00 16.74
N ASP A 303 23.27 -1.18 16.76
CA ASP A 303 24.18 -0.97 17.89
C ASP A 303 24.22 0.47 18.43
N GLY A 304 23.56 1.41 17.78
CA GLY A 304 23.55 2.82 18.18
C GLY A 304 24.83 3.58 17.85
N THR A 305 25.77 2.98 17.12
CA THR A 305 27.04 3.66 16.75
C THR A 305 26.92 4.54 15.52
N GLY A 306 25.80 4.48 14.82
CA GLY A 306 25.55 5.22 13.59
C GLY A 306 26.28 4.66 12.35
N ALA A 307 27.04 3.57 12.52
CA ALA A 307 27.82 3.00 11.41
C ALA A 307 26.94 2.27 10.37
N ASP A 308 25.73 1.86 10.76
CA ASP A 308 24.81 1.07 9.95
C ASP A 308 23.49 1.83 9.63
N LEU A 309 23.52 3.16 9.73
CA LEU A 309 22.34 4.02 9.55
C LEU A 309 22.13 4.38 8.07
N ASP A 310 21.97 3.39 7.24
CA ASP A 310 21.63 3.67 5.86
C ASP A 310 20.12 3.94 5.77
N VAL A 311 19.77 5.07 5.17
CA VAL A 311 18.42 5.28 4.66
C VAL A 311 18.14 4.12 3.71
N PRO A 312 17.04 3.38 3.88
CA PRO A 312 16.84 2.10 3.18
C PRO A 312 16.59 2.25 1.68
N TYR A 313 16.64 3.46 1.16
CA TYR A 313 16.47 3.75 -0.25
C TYR A 313 17.35 4.94 -0.68
N THR A 314 17.58 5.05 -1.98
CA THR A 314 18.22 6.19 -2.64
C THR A 314 17.30 6.80 -3.67
N THR A 315 17.53 8.06 -4.03
CA THR A 315 16.84 8.72 -5.14
C THR A 315 17.83 9.20 -6.19
N SER A 316 17.41 9.15 -7.45
CA SER A 316 18.11 9.75 -8.58
C SER A 316 17.12 10.50 -9.45
N VAL A 317 17.61 11.49 -10.24
CA VAL A 317 16.76 12.20 -11.20
C VAL A 317 17.14 11.71 -12.59
N VAL A 318 16.19 11.16 -13.32
CA VAL A 318 16.34 10.71 -14.71
C VAL A 318 15.24 11.35 -15.55
N ASP A 319 15.63 12.10 -16.58
CA ASP A 319 14.71 12.85 -17.46
C ASP A 319 13.73 13.78 -16.72
N GLY A 320 14.16 14.33 -15.57
CA GLY A 320 13.34 15.21 -14.73
C GLY A 320 12.40 14.51 -13.74
N GLU A 321 12.35 13.19 -13.77
CA GLU A 321 11.57 12.35 -12.83
C GLU A 321 12.46 11.86 -11.68
N THR A 322 11.94 11.89 -10.46
CA THR A 322 12.62 11.30 -9.30
C THR A 322 12.36 9.79 -9.26
N LEU A 323 13.42 9.02 -9.36
CA LEU A 323 13.38 7.56 -9.24
C LEU A 323 13.91 7.12 -7.88
N TYR A 324 13.22 6.18 -7.27
CA TYR A 324 13.57 5.55 -6.01
C TYR A 324 14.19 4.18 -6.28
N ALA A 325 15.25 3.84 -5.53
CA ALA A 325 15.91 2.55 -5.60
C ALA A 325 16.29 2.07 -4.19
N PRO A 326 16.44 0.76 -3.94
CA PRO A 326 17.04 0.27 -2.70
C PRO A 326 18.44 0.86 -2.51
N ALA A 327 18.80 1.19 -1.26
CA ALA A 327 20.14 1.65 -0.89
C ALA A 327 21.17 0.53 -0.96
#